data_ef354b0134108cb0f55c34de1bd7fe72
#
_entry.id   ef354b0134108cb0f55c34de1bd7fe72
#
_cell.length_a   1.000
_cell.length_b   1.000
_cell.length_c   1.000
_cell.angle_alpha   90.00
_cell.angle_beta   90.00
_cell.angle_gamma   90.00
#
_symmetry.space_group_name_H-M   'P 1'
#
loop_
_entity.id
_entity.type
_entity.pdbx_description
1 polymer ?
#
loop_
_entity_poly.entity_id
_entity_poly.type
_entity_poly.pdbx_seq_one_letter_code
_entity_poly.pdbx_strand_id
1 'polypeptide(L)'
;MALIRRTFGVIAIVVLLVLAFAGGWIVGFTRVGAAYDTASLTDVERQFTERMRDVRLVGTFTVFGREARGADGRGGPRTDGYEIRSVEKVGENLWRFNGGMQCCGVKGEIPIVIPMRFVGDTPMIMMTDTEIPGVGTFTVRLFFHGDAYAGTWEHGKVGGHMSGRIEKKTAVVTDTQ
;
A
#
# COMPACT_ATOMS: atom_id res chain seq x y z
N MET A 1 7.16 -27.41 45.48
CA MET A 1 6.46 -27.18 44.18
C MET A 1 6.42 -25.72 43.74
N ALA A 2 6.27 -24.72 44.61
CA ALA A 2 6.23 -23.28 44.19
C ALA A 2 7.54 -22.74 43.60
N LEU A 3 8.70 -23.22 44.09
CA LEU A 3 10.02 -22.77 43.60
C LEU A 3 10.25 -23.20 42.14
N ILE A 4 9.90 -24.42 41.79
CA ILE A 4 10.09 -24.98 40.42
C ILE A 4 9.22 -24.21 39.42
N ARG A 5 7.97 -23.85 39.76
CA ARG A 5 7.08 -23.06 38.88
C ARG A 5 7.63 -21.64 38.62
N ARG A 6 8.25 -21.00 39.63
CA ARG A 6 8.89 -19.68 39.45
C ARG A 6 10.09 -19.76 38.52
N THR A 7 10.93 -20.80 38.68
CA THR A 7 12.11 -20.97 37.82
C THR A 7 11.72 -21.21 36.35
N PHE A 8 10.70 -22.03 36.09
CA PHE A 8 10.18 -22.23 34.73
C PHE A 8 9.63 -20.94 34.11
N GLY A 9 8.91 -20.12 34.89
CA GLY A 9 8.39 -18.82 34.41
C GLY A 9 9.51 -17.86 34.02
N VAL A 10 10.57 -17.76 34.83
CA VAL A 10 11.73 -16.90 34.54
C VAL A 10 12.46 -17.39 33.29
N ILE A 11 12.67 -18.69 33.15
CA ILE A 11 13.35 -19.26 31.94
C ILE A 11 12.50 -18.96 30.68
N ALA A 12 11.19 -19.13 30.72
CA ALA A 12 10.30 -18.84 29.60
C ALA A 12 10.37 -17.37 29.19
N ILE A 13 10.37 -16.44 30.13
CA ILE A 13 10.49 -14.99 29.86
C ILE A 13 11.86 -14.67 29.22
N VAL A 14 12.95 -15.23 29.76
CA VAL A 14 14.30 -15.01 29.19
C VAL A 14 14.38 -15.54 27.77
N VAL A 15 13.83 -16.72 27.48
CA VAL A 15 13.80 -17.29 26.12
C VAL A 15 13.00 -16.37 25.16
N LEU A 16 11.83 -15.90 25.59
CA LEU A 16 11.03 -14.96 24.79
C LEU A 16 11.78 -13.64 24.51
N LEU A 17 12.46 -13.09 25.49
CA LEU A 17 13.26 -11.88 25.29
C LEU A 17 14.44 -12.11 24.34
N VAL A 18 15.10 -13.25 24.42
CA VAL A 18 16.21 -13.61 23.50
C VAL A 18 15.67 -13.78 22.07
N LEU A 19 14.53 -14.45 21.91
CA LEU A 19 13.90 -14.61 20.59
C LEU A 19 13.44 -13.28 20.00
N ALA A 20 12.85 -12.39 20.82
CA ALA A 20 12.43 -11.07 20.40
C ALA A 20 13.64 -10.20 20.00
N PHE A 21 14.73 -10.27 20.79
CA PHE A 21 15.98 -9.55 20.50
C PHE A 21 16.64 -10.08 19.22
N ALA A 22 16.76 -11.41 19.07
CA ALA A 22 17.33 -12.05 17.88
C ALA A 22 16.50 -11.72 16.62
N GLY A 23 15.16 -11.77 16.72
CA GLY A 23 14.25 -11.38 15.64
C GLY A 23 14.41 -9.90 15.26
N GLY A 24 14.46 -9.00 16.25
CA GLY A 24 14.69 -7.58 16.03
C GLY A 24 16.06 -7.29 15.41
N TRP A 25 17.09 -8.02 15.86
CA TRP A 25 18.43 -7.88 15.33
C TRP A 25 18.56 -8.36 13.87
N ILE A 26 17.92 -9.50 13.54
CA ILE A 26 17.85 -10.01 12.16
C ILE A 26 17.13 -8.99 11.24
N VAL A 27 15.98 -8.47 11.64
CA VAL A 27 15.24 -7.45 10.87
C VAL A 27 16.09 -6.18 10.70
N GLY A 28 16.76 -5.71 11.74
CA GLY A 28 17.66 -4.56 11.68
C GLY A 28 18.88 -4.78 10.78
N PHE A 29 19.49 -5.96 10.87
CA PHE A 29 20.67 -6.30 10.07
C PHE A 29 20.35 -6.54 8.59
N THR A 30 19.23 -7.20 8.29
CA THR A 30 18.80 -7.49 6.91
C THR A 30 18.12 -6.30 6.23
N ARG A 31 17.88 -5.20 6.97
CA ARG A 31 17.15 -4.03 6.47
C ARG A 31 15.79 -4.36 5.84
N VAL A 32 15.17 -5.45 6.28
CA VAL A 32 13.83 -5.84 5.79
C VAL A 32 12.85 -4.69 6.02
N GLY A 33 12.24 -4.20 4.93
CA GLY A 33 11.32 -3.07 4.95
C GLY A 33 11.96 -1.68 5.06
N ALA A 34 13.31 -1.55 5.08
CA ALA A 34 13.97 -0.27 4.89
C ALA A 34 13.82 0.18 3.43
N ALA A 35 13.65 1.49 3.20
CA ALA A 35 13.66 2.03 1.85
C ALA A 35 15.04 1.82 1.21
N TYR A 36 15.04 1.53 -0.09
CA TYR A 36 16.28 1.50 -0.88
C TYR A 36 16.86 2.92 -0.95
N ASP A 37 18.19 2.99 -0.97
CA ASP A 37 18.84 4.25 -1.27
C ASP A 37 18.41 4.73 -2.67
N THR A 38 18.04 6.00 -2.78
CA THR A 38 17.64 6.62 -4.04
C THR A 38 18.72 6.53 -5.11
N ALA A 39 20.00 6.46 -4.71
CA ALA A 39 21.13 6.25 -5.62
C ALA A 39 21.14 4.84 -6.25
N SER A 40 20.49 3.86 -5.63
CA SER A 40 20.40 2.49 -6.15
C SER A 40 19.21 2.26 -7.07
N LEU A 41 18.32 3.24 -7.21
CA LEU A 41 17.17 3.17 -8.11
C LEU A 41 17.61 3.38 -9.57
N THR A 42 16.98 2.64 -10.48
CA THR A 42 17.07 2.95 -11.91
C THR A 42 16.46 4.33 -12.19
N ASP A 43 16.80 4.93 -13.33
CA ASP A 43 16.25 6.23 -13.72
C ASP A 43 14.72 6.22 -13.80
N VAL A 44 14.16 5.14 -14.32
CA VAL A 44 12.70 4.95 -14.41
C VAL A 44 12.06 4.86 -13.03
N GLU A 45 12.64 4.11 -12.11
CA GLU A 45 12.18 3.98 -10.74
C GLU A 45 12.24 5.32 -9.99
N ARG A 46 13.34 6.06 -10.18
CA ARG A 46 13.52 7.39 -9.58
C ARG A 46 12.48 8.38 -10.12
N GLN A 47 12.28 8.45 -11.42
CA GLN A 47 11.26 9.30 -12.04
C GLN A 47 9.86 8.96 -11.52
N PHE A 48 9.55 7.67 -11.32
CA PHE A 48 8.27 7.26 -10.77
C PHE A 48 8.10 7.73 -9.32
N THR A 49 9.11 7.55 -8.46
CA THR A 49 9.03 8.01 -7.06
C THR A 49 8.85 9.52 -6.96
N GLU A 50 9.53 10.29 -7.80
CA GLU A 50 9.39 11.76 -7.87
C GLU A 50 8.01 12.17 -8.38
N ARG A 51 7.51 11.50 -9.42
CA ARG A 51 6.17 11.76 -9.97
C ARG A 51 5.08 11.47 -8.94
N MET A 52 5.23 10.41 -8.14
CA MET A 52 4.25 9.98 -7.14
C MET A 52 4.39 10.70 -5.79
N ARG A 53 5.21 11.73 -5.69
CA ARG A 53 5.35 12.52 -4.47
C ARG A 53 4.25 13.58 -4.37
N ASP A 54 3.53 13.60 -3.24
CA ASP A 54 2.47 14.56 -2.90
C ASP A 54 1.42 14.67 -4.01
N VAL A 55 0.85 13.54 -4.40
CA VAL A 55 -0.16 13.46 -5.44
C VAL A 55 -1.50 12.94 -4.89
N ARG A 56 -2.54 13.20 -5.65
CA ARG A 56 -3.85 12.59 -5.49
C ARG A 56 -4.17 11.77 -6.75
N LEU A 57 -4.54 10.52 -6.56
CA LEU A 57 -5.13 9.71 -7.61
C LEU A 57 -6.63 10.00 -7.59
N VAL A 58 -7.15 10.57 -8.67
CA VAL A 58 -8.57 10.92 -8.82
C VAL A 58 -9.13 10.13 -9.99
N GLY A 59 -10.19 9.39 -9.74
CA GLY A 59 -10.75 8.56 -10.78
C GLY A 59 -12.10 7.98 -10.45
N THR A 60 -12.44 6.96 -11.20
CA THR A 60 -13.67 6.20 -11.03
C THR A 60 -13.36 4.71 -10.99
N PHE A 61 -14.18 3.98 -10.27
CA PHE A 61 -14.18 2.53 -10.29
C PHE A 61 -15.57 1.99 -10.56
N THR A 62 -15.64 0.83 -11.21
CA THR A 62 -16.85 0.05 -11.39
C THR A 62 -16.85 -1.11 -10.41
N VAL A 63 -18.03 -1.63 -10.11
CA VAL A 63 -18.19 -2.82 -9.27
C VAL A 63 -18.99 -3.85 -10.04
N PHE A 64 -18.43 -5.06 -10.17
CA PHE A 64 -19.10 -6.24 -10.75
C PHE A 64 -19.35 -7.27 -9.65
N GLY A 65 -20.35 -8.11 -9.86
CA GLY A 65 -20.73 -9.18 -8.95
C GLY A 65 -22.11 -8.99 -8.36
N ARG A 66 -22.58 -9.97 -7.59
CA ARG A 66 -23.94 -9.96 -7.02
C ARG A 66 -24.19 -8.80 -6.04
N GLU A 67 -23.14 -8.35 -5.40
CA GLU A 67 -23.17 -7.25 -4.40
C GLU A 67 -22.96 -5.87 -5.03
N ALA A 68 -22.80 -5.80 -6.36
CA ALA A 68 -22.61 -4.54 -7.10
C ALA A 68 -23.84 -3.63 -7.09
N ARG A 69 -25.00 -4.15 -6.71
CA ARG A 69 -26.21 -3.36 -6.58
C ARG A 69 -26.19 -2.64 -5.24
N GLY A 70 -25.79 -1.37 -5.25
CA GLY A 70 -26.00 -0.48 -4.11
C GLY A 70 -27.48 -0.47 -3.72
N ALA A 71 -27.80 0.09 -2.55
CA ALA A 71 -29.17 0.20 -2.03
C ALA A 71 -30.15 0.88 -3.01
N ASP A 72 -29.63 1.59 -4.02
CA ASP A 72 -30.35 2.25 -5.10
C ASP A 72 -30.48 1.41 -6.39
N GLY A 73 -29.92 0.19 -6.41
CA GLY A 73 -29.98 -0.73 -7.56
C GLY A 73 -29.19 -0.26 -8.79
N ARG A 74 -28.44 0.82 -8.70
CA ARG A 74 -27.69 1.42 -9.81
C ARG A 74 -26.21 1.12 -9.70
N GLY A 75 -25.71 0.14 -10.43
CA GLY A 75 -24.30 -0.19 -10.60
C GLY A 75 -23.61 0.78 -11.57
N GLY A 76 -23.46 2.05 -11.17
CA GLY A 76 -22.71 3.03 -11.95
C GLY A 76 -21.26 3.20 -11.49
N PRO A 77 -20.41 3.90 -12.28
CA PRO A 77 -19.07 4.28 -11.83
C PRO A 77 -19.14 5.11 -10.55
N ARG A 78 -18.26 4.81 -9.60
CA ARG A 78 -18.12 5.55 -8.34
C ARG A 78 -16.83 6.35 -8.37
N THR A 79 -16.85 7.55 -7.81
CA THR A 79 -15.64 8.36 -7.66
C THR A 79 -14.76 7.79 -6.56
N ASP A 80 -13.49 7.72 -6.81
CA ASP A 80 -12.46 7.29 -5.88
C ASP A 80 -11.33 8.31 -5.79
N GLY A 81 -10.65 8.33 -4.66
CA GLY A 81 -9.52 9.22 -4.44
C GLY A 81 -8.53 8.64 -3.43
N TYR A 82 -7.27 8.55 -3.82
CA TYR A 82 -6.17 8.13 -2.95
C TYR A 82 -5.17 9.26 -2.83
N GLU A 83 -4.80 9.59 -1.63
CA GLU A 83 -3.75 10.57 -1.38
C GLU A 83 -2.42 9.83 -1.20
N ILE A 84 -1.46 10.10 -2.06
CA ILE A 84 -0.12 9.50 -2.00
C ILE A 84 0.86 10.60 -1.59
N ARG A 85 1.56 10.40 -0.48
CA ARG A 85 2.62 11.30 -0.01
C ARG A 85 3.96 10.91 -0.64
N SER A 86 4.29 9.63 -0.60
CA SER A 86 5.51 9.10 -1.21
C SER A 86 5.35 7.65 -1.63
N VAL A 87 6.20 7.24 -2.56
CA VAL A 87 6.37 5.85 -2.96
C VAL A 87 7.84 5.51 -2.83
N GLU A 88 8.15 4.41 -2.15
CA GLU A 88 9.50 4.00 -1.80
C GLU A 88 9.72 2.53 -2.15
N LYS A 89 10.86 2.20 -2.77
CA LYS A 89 11.26 0.82 -2.97
C LYS A 89 11.76 0.24 -1.65
N VAL A 90 11.22 -0.92 -1.24
CA VAL A 90 11.57 -1.60 0.02
C VAL A 90 11.99 -3.05 -0.18
N GLY A 91 11.99 -3.52 -1.42
CA GLY A 91 12.44 -4.85 -1.85
C GLY A 91 12.63 -4.86 -3.35
N GLU A 92 13.12 -5.96 -3.93
CA GLU A 92 13.39 -6.07 -5.37
C GLU A 92 12.17 -5.66 -6.21
N ASN A 93 10.99 -6.19 -5.86
CA ASN A 93 9.71 -5.86 -6.50
C ASN A 93 8.67 -5.38 -5.48
N LEU A 94 9.10 -4.92 -4.30
CA LEU A 94 8.22 -4.45 -3.24
C LEU A 94 8.36 -2.95 -3.06
N TRP A 95 7.21 -2.28 -3.05
CA TRP A 95 7.13 -0.84 -2.98
C TRP A 95 6.16 -0.43 -1.88
N ARG A 96 6.58 0.50 -1.04
CA ARG A 96 5.74 1.10 0.00
C ARG A 96 5.09 2.35 -0.54
N PHE A 97 3.77 2.38 -0.50
CA PHE A 97 2.97 3.56 -0.76
C PHE A 97 2.57 4.17 0.58
N ASN A 98 3.07 5.35 0.87
CA ASN A 98 2.71 6.12 2.06
C ASN A 98 1.60 7.09 1.68
N GLY A 99 0.41 6.92 2.25
CA GLY A 99 -0.71 7.77 1.90
C GLY A 99 -2.00 7.42 2.62
N GLY A 100 -3.04 8.15 2.31
CA GLY A 100 -4.39 7.98 2.84
C GLY A 100 -5.35 7.40 1.82
N MET A 101 -6.19 6.50 2.28
CA MET A 101 -7.29 5.95 1.51
C MET A 101 -8.59 6.51 2.05
N GLN A 102 -9.40 7.15 1.20
CA GLN A 102 -10.70 7.71 1.61
C GLN A 102 -11.86 6.74 1.38
N CYS A 103 -11.55 5.47 1.04
CA CYS A 103 -12.58 4.46 0.87
C CYS A 103 -12.79 3.61 2.12
N CYS A 104 -13.94 2.95 2.18
CA CYS A 104 -14.23 1.84 3.13
C CYS A 104 -14.23 2.22 4.62
N GLY A 105 -14.44 3.50 4.96
CA GLY A 105 -14.52 3.94 6.35
C GLY A 105 -13.18 4.01 7.10
N VAL A 106 -12.07 3.69 6.44
CA VAL A 106 -10.73 3.79 7.00
C VAL A 106 -10.24 5.23 6.81
N LYS A 107 -10.09 5.95 7.93
CA LYS A 107 -9.50 7.29 7.96
C LYS A 107 -8.10 7.16 8.56
N GLY A 108 -7.09 7.56 7.81
CA GLY A 108 -5.71 7.61 8.29
C GLY A 108 -4.69 7.30 7.19
N GLU A 109 -3.43 7.58 7.51
CA GLU A 109 -2.32 7.21 6.65
C GLU A 109 -1.89 5.78 6.98
N ILE A 110 -1.98 4.90 6.01
CA ILE A 110 -1.57 3.51 6.15
C ILE A 110 -0.47 3.27 5.12
N PRO A 111 0.77 2.97 5.55
CA PRO A 111 1.79 2.51 4.62
C PRO A 111 1.40 1.13 4.10
N ILE A 112 1.22 1.00 2.79
CA ILE A 112 0.90 -0.26 2.14
C ILE A 112 2.11 -0.70 1.34
N VAL A 113 2.61 -1.91 1.61
CA VAL A 113 3.68 -2.53 0.83
C VAL A 113 3.05 -3.47 -0.18
N ILE A 114 3.29 -3.20 -1.46
CA ILE A 114 2.67 -3.93 -2.57
C ILE A 114 3.72 -4.34 -3.60
N PRO A 115 3.51 -5.48 -4.30
CA PRO A 115 4.35 -5.87 -5.41
C PRO A 115 4.09 -4.98 -6.62
N MET A 116 5.17 -4.39 -7.15
CA MET A 116 5.14 -3.58 -8.36
C MET A 116 6.36 -3.88 -9.22
N ARG A 117 6.18 -3.95 -10.52
CA ARG A 117 7.22 -4.15 -11.52
C ARG A 117 7.13 -3.10 -12.61
N PHE A 118 8.25 -2.92 -13.31
CA PHE A 118 8.30 -2.08 -14.50
C PHE A 118 8.37 -2.94 -15.76
N VAL A 119 7.55 -2.60 -16.73
CA VAL A 119 7.60 -3.16 -18.09
C VAL A 119 8.01 -2.02 -19.03
N GLY A 120 9.29 -1.97 -19.36
CA GLY A 120 9.88 -0.77 -19.93
C GLY A 120 9.85 0.38 -18.91
N ASP A 121 9.21 1.49 -19.27
CA ASP A 121 8.99 2.66 -18.42
C ASP A 121 7.64 2.66 -17.67
N THR A 122 6.85 1.62 -17.86
CA THR A 122 5.49 1.52 -17.33
C THR A 122 5.46 0.76 -15.99
N PRO A 123 5.21 1.44 -14.86
CA PRO A 123 5.04 0.79 -13.57
C PRO A 123 3.70 0.04 -13.51
N MET A 124 3.74 -1.19 -13.00
CA MET A 124 2.58 -2.06 -12.87
C MET A 124 2.48 -2.65 -11.46
N ILE A 125 1.38 -2.37 -10.77
CA ILE A 125 1.01 -3.04 -9.53
C ILE A 125 0.46 -4.42 -9.87
N MET A 126 0.98 -5.46 -9.19
CA MET A 126 0.66 -6.87 -9.46
C MET A 126 0.34 -7.61 -8.16
N MET A 127 -0.69 -7.19 -7.45
CA MET A 127 -1.17 -7.87 -6.25
C MET A 127 -1.99 -9.11 -6.64
N THR A 128 -1.76 -10.23 -5.94
CA THR A 128 -2.60 -11.44 -6.03
C THR A 128 -2.85 -11.91 -4.61
N ASP A 129 -4.12 -11.97 -4.22
CA ASP A 129 -4.56 -12.39 -2.89
C ASP A 129 -3.75 -11.74 -1.76
N THR A 130 -3.45 -10.45 -1.94
CA THR A 130 -2.61 -9.69 -1.01
C THR A 130 -3.49 -9.14 0.11
N GLU A 131 -3.16 -9.49 1.34
CA GLU A 131 -3.84 -8.96 2.52
C GLU A 131 -3.39 -7.53 2.83
N ILE A 132 -4.34 -6.62 2.91
CA ILE A 132 -4.14 -5.25 3.40
C ILE A 132 -4.70 -5.18 4.82
N PRO A 133 -3.88 -4.94 5.85
CA PRO A 133 -4.32 -4.93 7.24
C PRO A 133 -5.50 -3.98 7.46
N GLY A 134 -6.58 -4.49 8.07
CA GLY A 134 -7.79 -3.72 8.37
C GLY A 134 -8.72 -3.46 7.18
N VAL A 135 -8.35 -3.89 5.96
CA VAL A 135 -9.15 -3.67 4.74
C VAL A 135 -9.57 -5.01 4.10
N GLY A 136 -8.70 -6.02 4.12
CA GLY A 136 -8.97 -7.34 3.58
C GLY A 136 -8.02 -7.75 2.46
N THR A 137 -8.37 -8.82 1.75
CA THR A 137 -7.54 -9.42 0.69
C THR A 137 -7.96 -8.91 -0.68
N PHE A 138 -6.99 -8.47 -1.47
CA PHE A 138 -7.18 -7.88 -2.79
C PHE A 138 -6.31 -8.53 -3.85
N THR A 139 -6.87 -8.67 -5.05
CA THR A 139 -6.14 -8.91 -6.29
C THR A 139 -6.27 -7.64 -7.15
N VAL A 140 -5.13 -7.03 -7.51
CA VAL A 140 -5.09 -5.77 -8.26
C VAL A 140 -4.09 -5.86 -9.40
N ARG A 141 -4.50 -5.39 -10.57
CA ARG A 141 -3.64 -5.15 -11.73
C ARG A 141 -3.83 -3.72 -12.15
N LEU A 142 -2.84 -2.88 -11.89
CA LEU A 142 -2.91 -1.46 -12.17
C LEU A 142 -1.63 -1.00 -12.84
N PHE A 143 -1.74 -0.27 -13.93
CA PHE A 143 -0.62 0.35 -14.61
C PHE A 143 -0.73 1.88 -14.59
N PHE A 144 0.41 2.53 -14.67
CA PHE A 144 0.53 3.98 -14.70
C PHE A 144 1.19 4.40 -16.02
N HIS A 145 0.60 5.37 -16.71
CA HIS A 145 1.16 5.91 -17.94
C HIS A 145 0.94 7.42 -17.99
N GLY A 146 2.03 8.19 -18.08
CA GLY A 146 1.93 9.64 -17.94
C GLY A 146 1.23 10.01 -16.63
N ASP A 147 0.25 10.89 -16.70
CA ASP A 147 -0.58 11.30 -15.56
C ASP A 147 -1.89 10.49 -15.45
N ALA A 148 -1.94 9.30 -16.03
CA ALA A 148 -3.09 8.42 -15.97
C ALA A 148 -2.76 7.09 -15.29
N TYR A 149 -3.80 6.44 -14.77
CA TYR A 149 -3.73 5.06 -14.30
C TYR A 149 -5.00 4.29 -14.73
N ALA A 150 -4.86 2.99 -14.93
CA ALA A 150 -5.99 2.12 -15.22
C ALA A 150 -5.69 0.68 -14.81
N GLY A 151 -6.76 -0.08 -14.56
CA GLY A 151 -6.60 -1.50 -14.24
C GLY A 151 -7.86 -2.17 -13.72
N THR A 152 -7.66 -3.29 -13.05
CA THR A 152 -8.69 -4.13 -12.45
C THR A 152 -8.43 -4.35 -10.97
N TRP A 153 -9.47 -4.56 -10.22
CA TRP A 153 -9.41 -4.92 -8.82
C TRP A 153 -10.43 -6.00 -8.49
N GLU A 154 -10.11 -6.83 -7.50
CA GLU A 154 -10.99 -7.86 -6.96
C GLU A 154 -10.86 -7.88 -5.43
N HIS A 155 -11.98 -8.07 -4.76
CA HIS A 155 -12.08 -8.23 -3.31
C HIS A 155 -13.19 -9.21 -2.98
N GLY A 156 -12.84 -10.40 -2.53
CA GLY A 156 -13.79 -11.47 -2.27
C GLY A 156 -14.59 -11.87 -3.52
N LYS A 157 -15.90 -11.61 -3.49
CA LYS A 157 -16.82 -11.95 -4.60
C LYS A 157 -17.15 -10.76 -5.52
N VAL A 158 -16.56 -9.62 -5.27
CA VAL A 158 -16.74 -8.40 -6.07
C VAL A 158 -15.44 -8.01 -6.73
N GLY A 159 -15.53 -7.32 -7.83
CA GLY A 159 -14.40 -6.80 -8.57
C GLY A 159 -14.83 -5.74 -9.54
N GLY A 160 -13.90 -5.20 -10.29
CA GLY A 160 -14.22 -4.15 -11.24
C GLY A 160 -13.01 -3.60 -11.97
N HIS A 161 -13.25 -2.51 -12.68
CA HIS A 161 -12.24 -1.70 -13.31
C HIS A 161 -12.05 -0.42 -12.50
N MET A 162 -10.86 0.15 -12.58
CA MET A 162 -10.57 1.48 -12.06
C MET A 162 -9.70 2.25 -13.05
N SER A 163 -9.93 3.54 -13.14
CA SER A 163 -9.12 4.41 -13.99
C SER A 163 -9.23 5.85 -13.53
N GLY A 164 -8.19 6.63 -13.79
CA GLY A 164 -8.17 8.02 -13.37
C GLY A 164 -6.89 8.74 -13.74
N ARG A 165 -6.66 9.85 -13.04
CA ARG A 165 -5.52 10.74 -13.24
C ARG A 165 -4.73 10.90 -11.95
N ILE A 166 -3.46 11.21 -12.11
CA ILE A 166 -2.51 11.59 -11.08
C ILE A 166 -2.47 13.12 -11.04
N GLU A 167 -2.92 13.72 -9.95
CA GLU A 167 -2.95 15.16 -9.78
C GLU A 167 -1.96 15.57 -8.71
N LYS A 168 -1.12 16.59 -8.95
CA LYS A 168 -0.29 17.17 -7.91
C LYS A 168 -1.16 17.90 -6.89
N LYS A 169 -0.88 17.72 -5.62
CA LYS A 169 -1.50 18.55 -4.59
C LYS A 169 -0.99 19.97 -4.75
N THR A 170 -1.90 20.87 -5.07
CA THR A 170 -1.59 22.32 -5.00
C THR A 170 -1.39 22.68 -3.54
N ALA A 171 -0.23 23.23 -3.19
CA ALA A 171 -0.04 23.81 -1.86
C ALA A 171 -1.13 24.87 -1.65
N VAL A 172 -2.00 24.65 -0.67
CA VAL A 172 -2.93 25.69 -0.24
C VAL A 172 -2.07 26.79 0.38
N VAL A 173 -1.83 27.86 -0.37
CA VAL A 173 -1.28 29.07 0.20
C VAL A 173 -2.35 29.59 1.16
N THR A 174 -2.14 29.37 2.44
CA THR A 174 -2.97 30.01 3.47
C THR A 174 -2.51 31.47 3.52
N ASP A 175 -3.20 32.33 2.76
CA ASP A 175 -3.09 33.76 2.98
C ASP A 175 -3.63 34.04 4.39
N THR A 176 -2.70 34.23 5.30
CA THR A 176 -3.00 34.77 6.65
C THR A 176 -3.23 36.25 6.48
N GLN A 177 -4.48 36.65 6.46
CA GLN A 177 -4.89 38.04 6.70
C GLN A 177 -4.93 38.33 8.20
#